data_d9112039199052af8b0c92ca7ae8bdff
#
_entry.id   d9112039199052af8b0c92ca7ae8bdff
#
_cell.length_a   1.000
_cell.length_b   1.000
_cell.length_c   1.000
_cell.angle_alpha   90.00
_cell.angle_beta   90.00
_cell.angle_gamma   90.00
#
_symmetry.space_group_name_H-M   'P 1'
#
loop_
_entity.id
_entity.type
_entity.pdbx_description
1 polymer ?
#
loop_
_entity_poly.entity_id
_entity_poly.type
_entity_poly.pdbx_seq_one_letter_code
_entity_poly.pdbx_strand_id
1 'polypeptide(L)'
;MSKVIGIDLGTTNSCVAVMDGKDVKVIENAEGVRTTPSMVAFTDAGERLTGLPAKRQAVTNPEHTLFAIKRLIGRRYDDKMVAKDKKLVPYKITKGDNGDAWVEIDDSKYSPSQISAFILQKMKETAESYLGEPVSQAVITVPAYFNDSQRQATKDAGKIAGLEVLRIINEPTAAALAYGLEKKENGVIAVYDLGGGTFDVSVLEIGDGVFEVKSTNGDTF
;
A
#
# COMPACT_ATOMS: atom_id res chain seq x y z
N MET A 1 -15.75 -3.48 -20.99
CA MET A 1 -15.37 -2.47 -19.99
C MET A 1 -14.18 -3.01 -19.24
N SER A 2 -13.12 -2.22 -19.06
CA SER A 2 -11.97 -2.63 -18.24
C SER A 2 -12.44 -2.97 -16.82
N LYS A 3 -11.97 -4.07 -16.25
CA LYS A 3 -12.29 -4.43 -14.88
C LYS A 3 -11.54 -3.53 -13.92
N VAL A 4 -12.22 -3.09 -12.86
CA VAL A 4 -11.62 -2.33 -11.77
C VAL A 4 -11.17 -3.30 -10.70
N ILE A 5 -9.93 -3.16 -10.23
CA ILE A 5 -9.41 -3.94 -9.10
C ILE A 5 -9.36 -3.10 -7.83
N GLY A 6 -9.56 -3.73 -6.69
CA GLY A 6 -9.31 -3.14 -5.37
C GLY A 6 -7.95 -3.57 -4.86
N ILE A 7 -7.13 -2.63 -4.45
CA ILE A 7 -5.81 -2.91 -3.88
C ILE A 7 -5.72 -2.34 -2.47
N ASP A 8 -5.40 -3.20 -1.52
CA ASP A 8 -4.91 -2.79 -0.22
C ASP A 8 -3.37 -2.76 -0.28
N LEU A 9 -2.82 -1.54 -0.32
CA LEU A 9 -1.38 -1.32 -0.33
C LEU A 9 -0.86 -1.18 1.11
N GLY A 10 -0.72 -2.30 1.80
CA GLY A 10 -0.33 -2.32 3.21
C GLY A 10 1.17 -2.05 3.45
N THR A 11 1.51 -1.65 4.66
CA THR A 11 2.90 -1.39 5.08
C THR A 11 3.76 -2.65 5.03
N THR A 12 3.19 -3.79 5.46
CA THR A 12 3.88 -5.08 5.53
C THR A 12 3.48 -6.03 4.41
N ASN A 13 2.18 -6.12 4.14
CA ASN A 13 1.62 -6.97 3.10
C ASN A 13 0.57 -6.21 2.30
N SER A 14 0.45 -6.54 1.03
CA SER A 14 -0.58 -6.02 0.13
C SER A 14 -1.47 -7.14 -0.38
N CYS A 15 -2.70 -6.83 -0.76
CA CYS A 15 -3.59 -7.76 -1.42
C CYS A 15 -4.39 -7.09 -2.53
N VAL A 16 -4.91 -7.90 -3.43
CA VAL A 16 -5.75 -7.46 -4.55
C VAL A 16 -7.05 -8.25 -4.60
N ALA A 17 -8.14 -7.56 -4.89
CA ALA A 17 -9.46 -8.15 -5.02
C ALA A 17 -10.15 -7.67 -6.29
N VAL A 18 -11.08 -8.49 -6.78
CA VAL A 18 -11.94 -8.21 -7.93
C VAL A 18 -13.40 -8.54 -7.61
N MET A 19 -14.29 -7.94 -8.37
CA MET A 19 -15.68 -8.38 -8.40
C MET A 19 -15.81 -9.61 -9.29
N ASP A 20 -16.29 -10.72 -8.73
CA ASP A 20 -16.61 -11.96 -9.43
C ASP A 20 -18.16 -12.13 -9.39
N GLY A 21 -18.83 -11.66 -10.42
CA GLY A 21 -20.27 -11.52 -10.42
C GLY A 21 -20.74 -10.47 -9.38
N LYS A 22 -21.44 -10.93 -8.34
CA LYS A 22 -21.93 -10.08 -7.23
C LYS A 22 -21.03 -10.15 -5.98
N ASP A 23 -20.06 -11.05 -5.97
CA ASP A 23 -19.22 -11.32 -4.82
C ASP A 23 -17.83 -10.69 -4.99
N VAL A 24 -17.22 -10.29 -3.89
CA VAL A 24 -15.83 -9.82 -3.86
C VAL A 24 -14.92 -11.02 -3.66
N LYS A 25 -13.91 -11.14 -4.49
CA LYS A 25 -12.90 -12.20 -4.37
C LYS A 25 -11.50 -11.61 -4.20
N VAL A 26 -10.86 -11.95 -3.09
CA VAL A 26 -9.43 -11.69 -2.89
C VAL A 26 -8.65 -12.74 -3.67
N ILE A 27 -7.75 -12.29 -4.55
CA ILE A 27 -7.03 -13.15 -5.49
C ILE A 27 -5.78 -13.73 -4.84
N GLU A 28 -5.53 -15.01 -5.09
CA GLU A 28 -4.27 -15.66 -4.74
C GLU A 28 -3.17 -15.28 -5.72
N ASN A 29 -2.00 -14.98 -5.20
CA ASN A 29 -0.81 -14.70 -6.01
C ASN A 29 -0.17 -15.99 -6.57
N ALA A 30 0.94 -15.85 -7.30
CA ALA A 30 1.65 -16.98 -7.89
C ALA A 30 2.18 -18.00 -6.86
N GLU A 31 2.30 -17.59 -5.60
CA GLU A 31 2.71 -18.45 -4.48
C GLU A 31 1.53 -19.14 -3.78
N GLY A 32 0.30 -18.97 -4.28
CA GLY A 32 -0.93 -19.59 -3.74
C GLY A 32 -1.43 -18.95 -2.46
N VAL A 33 -1.02 -17.73 -2.15
CA VAL A 33 -1.45 -16.98 -0.95
C VAL A 33 -2.13 -15.68 -1.34
N ARG A 34 -3.04 -15.20 -0.50
CA ARG A 34 -3.86 -14.01 -0.76
C ARG A 34 -3.20 -12.70 -0.42
N THR A 35 -2.06 -12.74 0.25
CA THR A 35 -1.27 -11.56 0.59
C THR A 35 0.12 -11.64 0.01
N THR A 36 0.64 -10.51 -0.46
CA THR A 36 1.99 -10.38 -1.02
C THR A 36 2.80 -9.46 -0.13
N PRO A 37 4.00 -9.84 0.32
CA PRO A 37 4.86 -8.95 1.07
C PRO A 37 5.10 -7.63 0.33
N SER A 38 4.93 -6.50 1.01
CA SER A 38 5.19 -5.16 0.47
C SER A 38 6.70 -4.89 0.48
N MET A 39 7.45 -5.74 -0.21
CA MET A 39 8.91 -5.74 -0.26
C MET A 39 9.41 -5.73 -1.70
N VAL A 40 10.48 -4.96 -1.92
CA VAL A 40 11.18 -4.86 -3.21
C VAL A 40 12.67 -5.01 -2.95
N ALA A 41 13.34 -5.82 -3.75
CA ALA A 41 14.78 -5.98 -3.63
C ALA A 41 15.47 -5.84 -4.99
N PHE A 42 16.72 -5.40 -4.95
CA PHE A 42 17.60 -5.29 -6.10
C PHE A 42 18.78 -6.25 -5.89
N THR A 43 19.03 -7.08 -6.88
CA THR A 43 20.15 -8.05 -6.84
C THR A 43 21.41 -7.44 -7.44
N ASP A 44 22.57 -8.00 -7.13
CA ASP A 44 23.85 -7.61 -7.72
C ASP A 44 23.89 -7.77 -9.25
N ALA A 45 23.01 -8.62 -9.78
CA ALA A 45 22.84 -8.79 -11.23
C ALA A 45 21.95 -7.69 -11.86
N GLY A 46 21.46 -6.74 -11.07
CA GLY A 46 20.56 -5.68 -11.52
C GLY A 46 19.10 -6.12 -11.69
N GLU A 47 18.73 -7.31 -11.22
CA GLU A 47 17.36 -7.81 -11.24
C GLU A 47 16.55 -7.21 -10.09
N ARG A 48 15.28 -6.86 -10.37
CA ARG A 48 14.34 -6.39 -9.35
C ARG A 48 13.39 -7.53 -8.95
N LEU A 49 13.35 -7.82 -7.68
CA LEU A 49 12.44 -8.80 -7.07
C LEU A 49 11.34 -8.08 -6.29
N THR A 50 10.11 -8.59 -6.32
CA THR A 50 8.97 -8.02 -5.59
C THR A 50 8.19 -9.12 -4.87
N GLY A 51 7.73 -8.84 -3.65
CA GLY A 51 6.94 -9.79 -2.87
C GLY A 51 7.77 -10.83 -2.15
N LEU A 52 7.35 -12.10 -2.22
CA LEU A 52 7.99 -13.19 -1.50
C LEU A 52 9.45 -13.45 -1.94
N PRO A 53 9.83 -13.35 -3.23
CA PRO A 53 11.24 -13.45 -3.63
C PRO A 53 12.12 -12.38 -2.96
N ALA A 54 11.65 -11.12 -2.89
CA ALA A 54 12.35 -10.06 -2.20
C ALA A 54 12.49 -10.36 -0.70
N LYS A 55 11.41 -10.83 -0.06
CA LYS A 55 11.42 -11.20 1.36
C LYS A 55 12.41 -12.30 1.68
N ARG A 56 12.54 -13.31 0.81
CA ARG A 56 13.44 -14.47 1.03
C ARG A 56 14.91 -14.08 1.06
N GLN A 57 15.32 -13.06 0.33
CA GLN A 57 16.71 -12.59 0.31
C GLN A 57 17.01 -11.47 1.32
N ALA A 58 16.03 -10.99 2.09
CA ALA A 58 16.20 -9.86 3.01
C ALA A 58 17.33 -10.08 4.04
N VAL A 59 17.56 -11.31 4.46
CA VAL A 59 18.62 -11.67 5.41
C VAL A 59 20.02 -11.59 4.79
N THR A 60 20.14 -12.00 3.52
CA THR A 60 21.42 -12.05 2.81
C THR A 60 21.76 -10.75 2.07
N ASN A 61 20.74 -9.94 1.77
CA ASN A 61 20.88 -8.68 1.04
C ASN A 61 20.03 -7.57 1.70
N PRO A 62 20.28 -7.23 2.97
CA PRO A 62 19.43 -6.31 3.74
C PRO A 62 19.48 -4.87 3.21
N GLU A 63 20.64 -4.39 2.77
CA GLU A 63 20.82 -3.01 2.32
C GLU A 63 20.10 -2.70 0.99
N HIS A 64 19.89 -3.71 0.16
CA HIS A 64 19.19 -3.60 -1.13
C HIS A 64 17.79 -4.21 -1.09
N THR A 65 17.26 -4.54 0.09
CA THR A 65 15.89 -5.03 0.29
C THR A 65 15.06 -4.01 1.03
N LEU A 66 14.12 -3.43 0.30
CA LEU A 66 13.26 -2.34 0.77
C LEU A 66 11.96 -2.90 1.35
N PHE A 67 11.58 -2.44 2.53
CA PHE A 67 10.31 -2.77 3.21
C PHE A 67 9.79 -1.53 3.95
N ALA A 68 8.55 -1.57 4.38
CA ALA A 68 7.88 -0.47 5.10
C ALA A 68 7.94 0.90 4.37
N ILE A 69 8.06 0.88 3.05
CA ILE A 69 8.18 2.09 2.20
C ILE A 69 6.97 3.02 2.35
N LYS A 70 5.79 2.48 2.66
CA LYS A 70 4.59 3.26 2.94
C LYS A 70 4.79 4.31 4.04
N ARG A 71 5.71 4.09 4.98
CA ARG A 71 6.06 5.05 6.04
C ARG A 71 6.77 6.29 5.52
N LEU A 72 7.41 6.21 4.35
CA LEU A 72 8.14 7.32 3.71
C LEU A 72 7.31 8.05 2.67
N ILE A 73 6.22 7.45 2.19
CA ILE A 73 5.43 8.00 1.07
C ILE A 73 4.87 9.39 1.42
N GLY A 74 5.10 10.36 0.54
CA GLY A 74 4.65 11.74 0.72
C GLY A 74 5.27 12.50 1.90
N ARG A 75 6.38 12.00 2.50
CA ARG A 75 7.06 12.64 3.62
C ARG A 75 8.31 13.40 3.20
N ARG A 76 8.56 14.50 3.90
CA ARG A 76 9.80 15.26 3.75
C ARG A 76 10.97 14.54 4.43
N TYR A 77 12.19 14.72 3.88
CA TYR A 77 13.40 14.09 4.42
C TYR A 77 13.75 14.53 5.86
N ASP A 78 13.36 15.74 6.25
CA ASP A 78 13.56 16.33 7.56
C ASP A 78 12.42 16.05 8.56
N ASP A 79 11.41 15.24 8.16
CA ASP A 79 10.33 14.79 9.06
C ASP A 79 10.90 13.96 10.22
N LYS A 80 10.37 14.20 11.43
CA LYS A 80 10.78 13.48 12.64
C LYS A 80 10.57 11.96 12.55
N MET A 81 9.54 11.51 11.84
CA MET A 81 9.29 10.08 11.61
C MET A 81 10.35 9.48 10.70
N VAL A 82 10.74 10.18 9.64
CA VAL A 82 11.84 9.76 8.75
C VAL A 82 13.16 9.66 9.51
N ALA A 83 13.41 10.57 10.45
CA ALA A 83 14.60 10.53 11.31
C ALA A 83 14.63 9.30 12.24
N LYS A 84 13.46 8.79 12.67
CA LYS A 84 13.35 7.51 13.39
C LYS A 84 13.59 6.33 12.44
N ASP A 85 12.93 6.32 11.29
CA ASP A 85 13.02 5.22 10.33
C ASP A 85 14.44 4.99 9.84
N LYS A 86 15.24 6.03 9.62
CA LYS A 86 16.69 5.93 9.30
C LYS A 86 17.51 5.10 10.28
N LYS A 87 17.05 4.96 11.51
CA LYS A 87 17.76 4.18 12.56
C LYS A 87 17.26 2.73 12.62
N LEU A 88 16.13 2.43 11.98
CA LEU A 88 15.43 1.15 12.11
C LEU A 88 15.59 0.28 10.87
N VAL A 89 15.90 0.87 9.71
CA VAL A 89 16.01 0.15 8.45
C VAL A 89 17.47 -0.02 8.03
N PRO A 90 17.84 -1.13 7.39
CA PRO A 90 19.21 -1.37 6.92
C PRO A 90 19.54 -0.63 5.63
N TYR A 91 18.54 -0.28 4.83
CA TYR A 91 18.73 0.42 3.57
C TYR A 91 18.87 1.94 3.78
N LYS A 92 19.48 2.60 2.80
CA LYS A 92 19.78 4.03 2.88
C LYS A 92 18.57 4.89 2.53
N ILE A 93 18.15 5.75 3.46
CA ILE A 93 17.18 6.81 3.20
C ILE A 93 17.94 8.12 2.90
N THR A 94 17.68 8.72 1.77
CA THR A 94 18.36 9.91 1.25
C THR A 94 17.36 11.04 0.96
N LYS A 95 17.88 12.23 0.70
CA LYS A 95 17.07 13.37 0.29
C LYS A 95 16.90 13.35 -1.24
N GLY A 96 15.65 13.36 -1.68
CA GLY A 96 15.31 13.55 -3.08
C GLY A 96 15.51 15.01 -3.54
N ASP A 97 15.53 15.23 -4.83
CA ASP A 97 15.75 16.57 -5.43
C ASP A 97 14.63 17.56 -5.08
N ASN A 98 13.43 17.04 -4.85
CA ASN A 98 12.27 17.79 -4.39
C ASN A 98 12.24 18.00 -2.85
N GLY A 99 13.23 17.48 -2.13
CA GLY A 99 13.37 17.57 -0.67
C GLY A 99 12.58 16.51 0.12
N ASP A 100 11.96 15.53 -0.54
CA ASP A 100 11.25 14.44 0.11
C ASP A 100 12.22 13.31 0.54
N ALA A 101 11.73 12.41 1.38
CA ALA A 101 12.45 11.20 1.76
C ALA A 101 12.43 10.20 0.61
N TRP A 102 13.59 9.89 0.06
CA TRP A 102 13.80 8.89 -0.99
C TRP A 102 14.68 7.77 -0.45
N VAL A 103 14.77 6.67 -1.17
CA VAL A 103 15.72 5.59 -0.88
C VAL A 103 16.81 5.55 -1.94
N GLU A 104 17.99 5.06 -1.56
CA GLU A 104 19.14 4.97 -2.44
C GLU A 104 19.64 3.53 -2.45
N ILE A 105 19.77 2.97 -3.63
CA ILE A 105 20.33 1.65 -3.92
C ILE A 105 21.49 1.88 -4.88
N ASP A 106 22.69 1.55 -4.42
CA ASP A 106 23.95 1.91 -5.11
C ASP A 106 23.96 3.41 -5.46
N ASP A 107 24.13 3.75 -6.72
CA ASP A 107 24.15 5.14 -7.22
C ASP A 107 22.77 5.64 -7.68
N SER A 108 21.71 4.85 -7.49
CA SER A 108 20.36 5.14 -7.96
C SER A 108 19.42 5.55 -6.82
N LYS A 109 18.69 6.65 -7.04
CA LYS A 109 17.69 7.13 -6.07
C LYS A 109 16.29 6.82 -6.56
N TYR A 110 15.45 6.35 -5.65
CA TYR A 110 14.05 6.02 -5.90
C TYR A 110 13.14 6.75 -4.93
N SER A 111 12.07 7.35 -5.46
CA SER A 111 11.01 7.86 -4.61
C SER A 111 10.19 6.70 -4.00
N PRO A 112 9.58 6.89 -2.83
CA PRO A 112 8.66 5.91 -2.26
C PRO A 112 7.52 5.55 -3.21
N SER A 113 7.05 6.48 -4.05
CA SER A 113 6.04 6.22 -5.07
C SER A 113 6.53 5.26 -6.14
N GLN A 114 7.80 5.36 -6.58
CA GLN A 114 8.39 4.40 -7.53
C GLN A 114 8.49 3.00 -6.94
N ILE A 115 8.95 2.88 -5.69
CA ILE A 115 9.03 1.56 -5.02
C ILE A 115 7.63 0.98 -4.79
N SER A 116 6.67 1.80 -4.35
CA SER A 116 5.27 1.38 -4.20
C SER A 116 4.66 0.96 -5.54
N ALA A 117 5.05 1.60 -6.63
CA ALA A 117 4.59 1.22 -7.97
C ALA A 117 5.02 -0.20 -8.35
N PHE A 118 6.17 -0.68 -7.93
CA PHE A 118 6.60 -2.08 -8.17
C PHE A 118 5.70 -3.09 -7.45
N ILE A 119 5.25 -2.73 -6.24
CA ILE A 119 4.28 -3.55 -5.51
C ILE A 119 2.92 -3.53 -6.22
N LEU A 120 2.46 -2.36 -6.66
CA LEU A 120 1.21 -2.20 -7.40
C LEU A 120 1.24 -2.92 -8.76
N GLN A 121 2.39 -2.95 -9.45
CA GLN A 121 2.60 -3.75 -10.66
C GLN A 121 2.40 -5.25 -10.37
N LYS A 122 2.96 -5.74 -9.26
CA LYS A 122 2.76 -7.14 -8.84
C LYS A 122 1.29 -7.44 -8.53
N MET A 123 0.55 -6.51 -7.92
CA MET A 123 -0.90 -6.66 -7.69
C MET A 123 -1.67 -6.68 -9.01
N LYS A 124 -1.31 -5.80 -9.94
CA LYS A 124 -1.88 -5.77 -11.29
C LYS A 124 -1.65 -7.09 -12.04
N GLU A 125 -0.40 -7.56 -12.09
CA GLU A 125 -0.02 -8.84 -12.72
C GLU A 125 -0.80 -10.03 -12.11
N THR A 126 -0.96 -10.05 -10.79
CA THR A 126 -1.74 -11.06 -10.08
C THR A 126 -3.21 -11.04 -10.53
N ALA A 127 -3.80 -9.84 -10.65
CA ALA A 127 -5.16 -9.67 -11.11
C ALA A 127 -5.31 -10.08 -12.59
N GLU A 128 -4.41 -9.65 -13.47
CA GLU A 128 -4.42 -9.98 -14.90
C GLU A 128 -4.26 -11.48 -15.14
N SER A 129 -3.39 -12.14 -14.37
CA SER A 129 -3.22 -13.60 -14.44
C SER A 129 -4.50 -14.35 -14.04
N TYR A 130 -5.21 -13.88 -13.02
CA TYR A 130 -6.47 -14.47 -12.58
C TYR A 130 -7.60 -14.21 -13.57
N LEU A 131 -7.71 -12.98 -14.08
CA LEU A 131 -8.80 -12.57 -14.98
C LEU A 131 -8.61 -13.03 -16.42
N GLY A 132 -7.38 -13.30 -16.84
CA GLY A 132 -7.04 -13.63 -18.23
C GLY A 132 -7.15 -12.43 -19.19
N GLU A 133 -7.23 -11.21 -18.66
CA GLU A 133 -7.35 -9.97 -19.44
C GLU A 133 -6.57 -8.81 -18.80
N PRO A 134 -6.17 -7.79 -19.59
CA PRO A 134 -5.46 -6.63 -19.04
C PRO A 134 -6.33 -5.81 -18.07
N VAL A 135 -5.69 -5.26 -17.04
CA VAL A 135 -6.29 -4.39 -16.04
C VAL A 135 -5.66 -3.01 -16.11
N SER A 136 -6.49 -1.97 -16.21
CA SER A 136 -6.02 -0.59 -16.28
C SER A 136 -6.56 0.32 -15.18
N GLN A 137 -7.53 -0.13 -14.37
CA GLN A 137 -8.20 0.71 -13.38
C GLN A 137 -8.14 0.09 -11.99
N ALA A 138 -7.93 0.93 -10.97
CA ALA A 138 -7.86 0.49 -9.58
C ALA A 138 -8.50 1.48 -8.61
N VAL A 139 -8.96 0.94 -7.48
CA VAL A 139 -9.21 1.67 -6.23
C VAL A 139 -8.13 1.23 -5.24
N ILE A 140 -7.47 2.18 -4.57
CA ILE A 140 -6.37 1.88 -3.65
C ILE A 140 -6.72 2.43 -2.27
N THR A 141 -6.41 1.66 -1.22
CA THR A 141 -6.65 2.09 0.16
C THR A 141 -5.44 2.81 0.75
N VAL A 142 -5.72 3.72 1.69
CA VAL A 142 -4.72 4.44 2.49
C VAL A 142 -5.21 4.59 3.93
N PRO A 143 -4.32 4.74 4.91
CA PRO A 143 -4.69 5.07 6.27
C PRO A 143 -5.54 6.35 6.34
N ALA A 144 -6.50 6.41 7.26
CA ALA A 144 -7.40 7.56 7.39
C ALA A 144 -6.66 8.87 7.74
N TYR A 145 -5.51 8.78 8.44
CA TYR A 145 -4.66 9.92 8.81
C TYR A 145 -3.74 10.42 7.70
N PHE A 146 -3.68 9.77 6.53
CA PHE A 146 -2.87 10.26 5.42
C PHE A 146 -3.31 11.64 5.00
N ASN A 147 -2.35 12.56 4.89
CA ASN A 147 -2.56 13.89 4.34
C ASN A 147 -2.62 13.88 2.80
N ASP A 148 -2.92 15.02 2.21
CA ASP A 148 -3.09 15.16 0.75
C ASP A 148 -1.82 14.78 -0.02
N SER A 149 -0.63 15.12 0.50
CA SER A 149 0.64 14.77 -0.14
C SER A 149 0.84 13.25 -0.19
N GLN A 150 0.51 12.53 0.88
CA GLN A 150 0.62 11.08 0.97
C GLN A 150 -0.42 10.38 0.05
N ARG A 151 -1.64 10.90 -0.01
CA ARG A 151 -2.70 10.44 -0.91
C ARG A 151 -2.30 10.65 -2.37
N GLN A 152 -1.79 11.84 -2.71
CA GLN A 152 -1.32 12.13 -4.06
C GLN A 152 -0.14 11.23 -4.44
N ALA A 153 0.84 11.06 -3.56
CA ALA A 153 1.99 10.18 -3.81
C ALA A 153 1.58 8.70 -4.02
N THR A 154 0.53 8.24 -3.31
CA THR A 154 -0.06 6.90 -3.54
C THR A 154 -0.76 6.83 -4.90
N LYS A 155 -1.49 7.88 -5.29
CA LYS A 155 -2.10 7.97 -6.62
C LYS A 155 -1.06 7.98 -7.74
N ASP A 156 0.05 8.70 -7.55
CA ASP A 156 1.17 8.74 -8.48
C ASP A 156 1.86 7.36 -8.60
N ALA A 157 1.99 6.62 -7.50
CA ALA A 157 2.47 5.24 -7.53
C ALA A 157 1.59 4.34 -8.43
N GLY A 158 0.27 4.47 -8.33
CA GLY A 158 -0.67 3.78 -9.20
C GLY A 158 -0.47 4.14 -10.67
N LYS A 159 -0.30 5.42 -10.97
CA LYS A 159 -0.03 5.90 -12.33
C LYS A 159 1.29 5.36 -12.88
N ILE A 160 2.35 5.34 -12.09
CA ILE A 160 3.66 4.76 -12.46
C ILE A 160 3.51 3.26 -12.73
N ALA A 161 2.65 2.55 -11.97
CA ALA A 161 2.34 1.14 -12.19
C ALA A 161 1.48 0.87 -13.44
N GLY A 162 1.06 1.90 -14.16
CA GLY A 162 0.20 1.77 -15.34
C GLY A 162 -1.28 1.54 -14.96
N LEU A 163 -1.72 2.08 -13.82
CA LEU A 163 -3.10 2.03 -13.34
C LEU A 163 -3.71 3.44 -13.33
N GLU A 164 -4.91 3.56 -13.87
CA GLU A 164 -5.78 4.70 -13.60
C GLU A 164 -6.40 4.50 -12.21
N VAL A 165 -5.98 5.33 -11.23
CA VAL A 165 -6.51 5.28 -9.88
C VAL A 165 -7.81 6.07 -9.82
N LEU A 166 -8.92 5.35 -9.83
CA LEU A 166 -10.26 5.94 -9.82
C LEU A 166 -10.58 6.62 -8.49
N ARG A 167 -10.17 5.98 -7.38
CA ARG A 167 -10.37 6.51 -6.02
C ARG A 167 -9.24 6.06 -5.08
N ILE A 168 -8.95 6.93 -4.14
CA ILE A 168 -8.23 6.61 -2.89
C ILE A 168 -9.29 6.54 -1.78
N ILE A 169 -9.34 5.43 -1.05
CA ILE A 169 -10.32 5.17 0.02
C ILE A 169 -9.58 4.96 1.33
N ASN A 170 -10.16 5.41 2.44
CA ASN A 170 -9.60 5.15 3.76
C ASN A 170 -9.73 3.66 4.13
N GLU A 171 -8.65 3.06 4.64
CA GLU A 171 -8.61 1.66 5.07
C GLU A 171 -9.75 1.29 6.04
N PRO A 172 -10.05 2.08 7.10
CA PRO A 172 -11.16 1.75 7.99
C PRO A 172 -12.53 1.83 7.29
N THR A 173 -12.70 2.72 6.31
CA THR A 173 -13.92 2.79 5.51
C THR A 173 -14.06 1.54 4.62
N ALA A 174 -12.97 1.12 3.97
CA ALA A 174 -12.96 -0.10 3.16
C ALA A 174 -13.27 -1.36 4.00
N ALA A 175 -12.69 -1.46 5.20
CA ALA A 175 -12.97 -2.55 6.14
C ALA A 175 -14.44 -2.56 6.58
N ALA A 176 -15.01 -1.40 6.91
CA ALA A 176 -16.42 -1.28 7.27
C ALA A 176 -17.36 -1.70 6.13
N LEU A 177 -17.06 -1.26 4.90
CA LEU A 177 -17.79 -1.67 3.69
C LEU A 177 -17.69 -3.19 3.45
N ALA A 178 -16.50 -3.77 3.56
CA ALA A 178 -16.29 -5.20 3.37
C ALA A 178 -17.03 -6.04 4.43
N TYR A 179 -17.22 -5.52 5.62
CA TYR A 179 -18.02 -6.15 6.69
C TYR A 179 -19.53 -6.03 6.46
N GLY A 180 -19.98 -5.24 5.48
CA GLY A 180 -21.39 -5.04 5.14
C GLY A 180 -22.11 -4.03 6.05
N LEU A 181 -21.36 -3.09 6.62
CA LEU A 181 -21.92 -2.08 7.54
C LEU A 181 -22.74 -1.00 6.81
N GLU A 182 -22.64 -0.89 5.51
CA GLU A 182 -23.48 -0.01 4.68
C GLU A 182 -24.98 -0.37 4.75
N LYS A 183 -25.30 -1.60 5.18
CA LYS A 183 -26.66 -2.11 5.34
C LYS A 183 -27.23 -1.89 6.73
N LYS A 184 -26.43 -1.37 7.66
CA LYS A 184 -26.87 -1.06 9.02
C LYS A 184 -27.46 0.32 9.08
N GLU A 185 -28.39 0.49 10.04
CA GLU A 185 -28.93 1.80 10.39
C GLU A 185 -27.81 2.70 10.95
N ASN A 186 -28.03 4.01 10.93
CA ASN A 186 -27.12 5.05 11.41
C ASN A 186 -26.47 4.67 12.75
N GLY A 187 -25.19 4.96 12.91
CA GLY A 187 -24.48 4.65 14.14
C GLY A 187 -23.02 5.00 14.12
N VAL A 188 -22.39 4.86 15.27
CA VAL A 188 -20.94 5.06 15.43
C VAL A 188 -20.28 3.70 15.62
N ILE A 189 -19.19 3.49 14.91
CA ILE A 189 -18.39 2.26 14.99
C ILE A 189 -16.92 2.60 15.23
N ALA A 190 -16.20 1.66 15.84
CA ALA A 190 -14.74 1.70 15.90
C ALA A 190 -14.16 0.60 15.03
N VAL A 191 -13.19 0.95 14.20
CA VAL A 191 -12.37 0.02 13.44
C VAL A 191 -11.01 -0.07 14.12
N TYR A 192 -10.63 -1.28 14.50
CA TYR A 192 -9.37 -1.61 15.15
C TYR A 192 -8.54 -2.44 14.17
N ASP A 193 -7.46 -1.86 13.67
CA ASP A 193 -6.56 -2.48 12.68
C ASP A 193 -5.18 -2.69 13.29
N LEU A 194 -4.83 -3.95 13.56
CA LEU A 194 -3.51 -4.34 14.05
C LEU A 194 -2.77 -5.08 12.93
N GLY A 195 -1.93 -4.36 12.22
CA GLY A 195 -1.10 -4.88 11.15
C GLY A 195 0.26 -5.40 11.62
N GLY A 196 1.10 -5.82 10.66
CA GLY A 196 2.44 -6.32 10.94
C GLY A 196 3.49 -5.24 11.24
N GLY A 197 3.17 -3.97 11.10
CA GLY A 197 4.09 -2.84 11.31
C GLY A 197 3.41 -1.56 11.77
N THR A 198 2.07 -1.57 11.87
CA THR A 198 1.25 -0.44 12.32
C THR A 198 0.09 -0.94 13.15
N PHE A 199 -0.36 -0.09 14.06
CA PHE A 199 -1.62 -0.20 14.75
C PHE A 199 -2.43 1.05 14.49
N ASP A 200 -3.65 0.89 14.00
CA ASP A 200 -4.55 2.00 13.70
C ASP A 200 -5.92 1.76 14.33
N VAL A 201 -6.47 2.81 14.93
CA VAL A 201 -7.84 2.83 15.42
C VAL A 201 -8.57 4.03 14.85
N SER A 202 -9.75 3.81 14.30
CA SER A 202 -10.57 4.88 13.71
C SER A 202 -12.00 4.77 14.20
N VAL A 203 -12.59 5.91 14.51
CA VAL A 203 -14.01 6.04 14.84
C VAL A 203 -14.73 6.60 13.62
N LEU A 204 -15.72 5.87 13.11
CA LEU A 204 -16.53 6.26 11.96
C LEU A 204 -17.98 6.46 12.40
N GLU A 205 -18.61 7.49 11.87
CA GLU A 205 -20.06 7.65 11.90
C GLU A 205 -20.65 7.17 10.56
N ILE A 206 -21.71 6.37 10.66
CA ILE A 206 -22.45 5.87 9.51
C ILE A 206 -23.79 6.57 9.51
N GLY A 207 -24.11 7.25 8.41
CA GLY A 207 -25.39 7.92 8.23
C GLY A 207 -25.78 7.91 6.77
N ASP A 208 -26.98 7.41 6.44
CA ASP A 208 -27.55 7.37 5.07
C ASP A 208 -26.60 6.76 4.02
N GLY A 209 -25.85 5.70 4.41
CA GLY A 209 -24.87 5.05 3.54
C GLY A 209 -23.54 5.80 3.38
N VAL A 210 -23.34 6.90 4.09
CA VAL A 210 -22.10 7.68 4.11
C VAL A 210 -21.28 7.30 5.33
N PHE A 211 -19.98 7.10 5.14
CA PHE A 211 -19.01 6.84 6.20
C PHE A 211 -18.16 8.09 6.44
N GLU A 212 -18.27 8.70 7.60
CA GLU A 212 -17.46 9.83 8.02
C GLU A 212 -16.45 9.41 9.09
N VAL A 213 -15.17 9.67 8.86
CA VAL A 213 -14.12 9.44 9.87
C VAL A 213 -14.16 10.59 10.87
N LYS A 214 -14.58 10.32 12.10
CA LYS A 214 -14.67 11.31 13.20
C LYS A 214 -13.34 11.52 13.90
N SER A 215 -12.59 10.44 14.09
CA SER A 215 -11.25 10.49 14.67
C SER A 215 -10.43 9.28 14.21
N THR A 216 -9.13 9.45 14.18
CA THR A 216 -8.18 8.36 13.91
C THR A 216 -6.93 8.58 14.75
N ASN A 217 -6.36 7.49 15.24
CA ASN A 217 -5.07 7.48 15.93
C ASN A 217 -4.37 6.15 15.62
N GLY A 218 -3.07 6.10 15.80
CA GLY A 218 -2.30 4.89 15.55
C GLY A 218 -0.85 5.03 16.00
N ASP A 219 -0.15 3.92 15.98
CA ASP A 219 1.29 3.86 16.26
C ASP A 219 1.99 2.99 15.21
N THR A 220 3.27 3.27 14.99
CA THR A 220 4.15 2.53 14.08
C THR A 220 5.30 1.95 14.87
N PHE A 221 5.43 0.64 14.86
CA PHE A 221 6.50 -0.11 15.55
C PHE A 221 7.75 -0.19 14.70
#